data_9873530314668b067031163dd5932820
#
_entry.id   9873530314668b067031163dd5932820
#
_cell.length_a   1.000
_cell.length_b   1.000
_cell.length_c   1.000
_cell.angle_alpha   90.00
_cell.angle_beta   90.00
_cell.angle_gamma   90.00
#
_symmetry.space_group_name_H-M   'P 1'
#
loop_
_entity.id
_entity.type
_entity.pdbx_description
1 polymer ?
#
loop_
_entity_poly.entity_id
_entity_poly.type
_entity_poly.pdbx_seq_one_letter_code
_entity_poly.pdbx_strand_id
1 'polypeptide(L)'
;MNNEGFKITTHQPANPFAGKKFKIVTYQGDKELASQAITIESQLELKTTLDEIKQFNIAQEELLKSGYSQKSILVKKLITE
;
A
#
# COMPACT_ATOMS: atom_id res chain seq x y z
N MET A 1 -26.69 25.92 15.89
CA MET A 1 -26.49 25.09 15.39
C MET A 1 -26.44 24.46 15.46
N ASN A 2 -26.47 25.00 15.35
CA ASN A 2 -26.18 24.13 14.94
C ASN A 2 -25.98 23.61 14.90
N ASN A 3 -25.80 24.25 14.62
CA ASN A 3 -25.45 23.45 14.21
C ASN A 3 -25.18 23.08 14.22
N GLU A 4 -24.86 23.61 14.10
CA GLU A 4 -24.40 22.92 13.68
C GLU A 4 -24.10 22.12 13.78
N GLY A 5 -24.29 22.91 14.14
CA GLY A 5 -23.80 21.95 13.70
C GLY A 5 -23.53 21.50 13.80
N PHE A 6 -23.69 21.59 13.60
CA PHE A 6 -23.17 20.89 13.20
C PHE A 6 -22.89 20.61 12.84
N LYS A 7 -22.80 20.88 12.78
CA LYS A 7 -22.30 20.50 12.03
C LYS A 7 -21.77 19.94 11.96
N ILE A 8 -21.88 20.26 12.01
CA ILE A 8 -21.12 19.59 11.59
C ILE A 8 -20.81 19.07 11.46
N THR A 9 -20.82 19.33 11.34
CA THR A 9 -20.23 18.74 10.85
C THR A 9 -19.90 18.24 10.65
N THR A 10 -20.00 18.49 10.57
CA THR A 10 -19.44 17.91 10.12
C THR A 10 -18.87 17.95 9.64
N HIS A 11 -18.99 18.71 9.91
CA HIS A 11 -17.96 18.70 9.03
C HIS A 11 -16.85 17.93 9.35
N GLN A 12 -16.85 17.07 8.86
CA GLN A 12 -15.84 16.26 9.15
C GLN A 12 -14.61 16.67 8.46
N PRO A 13 -13.51 16.66 9.14
CA PRO A 13 -12.27 16.93 8.44
C PRO A 13 -12.11 15.92 7.34
N ALA A 14 -11.53 16.35 6.28
CA ALA A 14 -11.28 15.46 5.18
C ALA A 14 -10.47 14.27 5.66
N ASN A 15 -10.88 13.10 5.25
CA ASN A 15 -10.09 11.91 5.44
C ASN A 15 -8.84 12.06 4.60
N PRO A 16 -7.63 12.11 5.21
CA PRO A 16 -6.41 12.33 4.44
C PRO A 16 -6.12 11.23 3.44
N PHE A 17 -6.81 10.09 3.55
CA PHE A 17 -6.60 8.98 2.62
C PHE A 17 -7.72 8.87 1.60
N ALA A 18 -8.78 9.66 1.71
CA ALA A 18 -9.92 9.52 0.81
C ALA A 18 -9.51 9.82 -0.62
N GLY A 19 -9.72 8.86 -1.51
CA GLY A 19 -9.40 9.03 -2.91
C GLY A 19 -7.93 9.15 -3.22
N LYS A 20 -7.06 8.87 -2.27
CA LYS A 20 -5.64 8.98 -2.49
C LYS A 20 -5.14 7.83 -3.35
N LYS A 21 -4.35 8.17 -4.35
CA LYS A 21 -3.91 7.18 -5.33
C LYS A 21 -2.50 6.72 -5.04
N PHE A 22 -2.34 5.40 -5.10
CA PHE A 22 -1.08 4.74 -4.89
C PHE A 22 -0.90 3.72 -6.00
N LYS A 23 0.29 3.16 -6.08
CA LYS A 23 0.48 1.99 -6.92
C LYS A 23 1.39 1.01 -6.20
N ILE A 24 1.14 -0.26 -6.46
CA ILE A 24 1.98 -1.34 -5.96
C ILE A 24 2.86 -1.76 -7.12
N VAL A 25 4.17 -1.62 -6.94
CA VAL A 25 5.13 -1.98 -7.99
C VAL A 25 5.88 -3.23 -7.54
N THR A 26 5.96 -4.18 -8.45
CA THR A 26 6.68 -5.43 -8.21
C THR A 26 7.99 -5.38 -8.97
N TYR A 27 9.08 -5.62 -8.26
CA TYR A 27 10.43 -5.63 -8.82
C TYR A 27 11.01 -7.02 -8.78
N GLN A 28 11.85 -7.31 -9.75
CA GLN A 28 12.72 -8.50 -9.72
C GLN A 28 14.14 -8.00 -9.90
N GLY A 29 14.92 -8.02 -8.81
CA GLY A 29 16.21 -7.36 -8.82
C GLY A 29 15.98 -5.86 -8.99
N ASP A 30 16.61 -5.28 -9.99
CA ASP A 30 16.46 -3.86 -10.27
C ASP A 30 15.39 -3.57 -11.31
N LYS A 31 14.71 -4.61 -11.79
CA LYS A 31 13.79 -4.48 -12.90
C LYS A 31 12.35 -4.43 -12.41
N GLU A 32 11.63 -3.43 -12.87
CA GLU A 32 10.20 -3.34 -12.59
C GLU A 32 9.46 -4.32 -13.49
N LEU A 33 8.71 -5.24 -12.89
CA LEU A 33 7.95 -6.23 -13.65
C LEU A 33 6.51 -5.85 -13.85
N ALA A 34 5.90 -5.23 -12.86
CA ALA A 34 4.48 -4.94 -12.89
C ALA A 34 4.17 -3.75 -12.02
N SER A 35 3.08 -3.08 -12.33
CA SER A 35 2.61 -1.95 -11.57
C SER A 35 1.09 -2.03 -11.53
N GLN A 36 0.51 -1.88 -10.35
CA GLN A 36 -0.93 -1.93 -10.16
C GLN A 36 -1.39 -0.68 -9.45
N ALA A 37 -2.28 0.08 -10.09
CA ALA A 37 -2.84 1.27 -9.47
C ALA A 37 -3.93 0.86 -8.48
N ILE A 38 -3.91 1.48 -7.32
CA ILE A 38 -4.94 1.26 -6.30
C ILE A 38 -5.35 2.59 -5.70
N THR A 39 -6.55 2.63 -5.14
CA THR A 39 -7.03 3.78 -4.40
C THR A 39 -7.21 3.35 -2.95
N ILE A 40 -6.67 4.14 -2.04
CA ILE A 40 -6.78 3.85 -0.61
C ILE A 40 -7.73 4.86 -0.01
N GLU A 41 -8.80 4.35 0.63
CA GLU A 41 -9.87 5.18 1.13
C GLU A 41 -9.79 5.42 2.63
N SER A 42 -8.96 4.67 3.34
CA SER A 42 -8.89 4.82 4.78
C SER A 42 -7.52 4.38 5.30
N GLN A 43 -7.23 4.80 6.53
CA GLN A 43 -6.00 4.38 7.18
C GLN A 43 -5.96 2.87 7.39
N LEU A 44 -7.12 2.27 7.64
CA LEU A 44 -7.20 0.82 7.81
C LEU A 44 -6.82 0.10 6.52
N GLU A 45 -7.32 0.60 5.39
CA GLU A 45 -6.95 0.02 4.10
C GLU A 45 -5.47 0.15 3.82
N LEU A 46 -4.89 1.30 4.17
CA LEU A 46 -3.46 1.49 4.01
C LEU A 46 -2.69 0.47 4.84
N LYS A 47 -3.08 0.28 6.09
CA LYS A 47 -2.42 -0.68 6.96
C LYS A 47 -2.54 -2.09 6.42
N THR A 48 -3.74 -2.48 5.98
CA THR A 48 -3.97 -3.81 5.42
C THR A 48 -3.10 -4.02 4.18
N THR A 49 -3.04 -3.03 3.30
CA THR A 49 -2.24 -3.11 2.09
C THR A 49 -0.76 -3.28 2.42
N LEU A 50 -0.26 -2.48 3.38
CA LEU A 50 1.14 -2.58 3.79
C LEU A 50 1.44 -3.93 4.42
N ASP A 51 0.50 -4.46 5.21
CA ASP A 51 0.69 -5.79 5.81
C ASP A 51 0.77 -6.87 4.74
N GLU A 52 -0.07 -6.80 3.72
CA GLU A 52 -0.04 -7.76 2.62
C GLU A 52 1.28 -7.70 1.87
N ILE A 53 1.75 -6.49 1.60
CA ILE A 53 3.03 -6.31 0.93
C ILE A 53 4.16 -6.87 1.79
N LYS A 54 4.12 -6.60 3.08
CA LYS A 54 5.13 -7.10 4.00
C LYS A 54 5.16 -8.62 4.03
N GLN A 55 3.99 -9.26 4.09
CA GLN A 55 3.93 -10.73 4.11
C GLN A 55 4.46 -11.31 2.81
N PHE A 56 4.14 -10.68 1.68
CA PHE A 56 4.68 -11.12 0.41
C PHE A 56 6.21 -11.04 0.41
N ASN A 57 6.75 -9.91 0.88
CA ASN A 57 8.19 -9.72 0.87
C ASN A 57 8.90 -10.68 1.83
N ILE A 58 8.29 -10.96 2.97
CA ILE A 58 8.85 -11.93 3.92
C ILE A 58 8.89 -13.31 3.28
N ALA A 59 7.84 -13.71 2.57
CA ALA A 59 7.82 -15.00 1.90
C ALA A 59 8.93 -15.09 0.85
N GLN A 60 9.19 -13.99 0.14
CA GLN A 60 10.27 -13.96 -0.84
C GLN A 60 11.63 -14.09 -0.17
N GLU A 61 11.82 -13.45 0.99
CA GLU A 61 13.07 -13.57 1.73
C GLU A 61 13.33 -15.01 2.18
N GLU A 62 12.26 -15.75 2.50
CA GLU A 62 12.41 -17.15 2.86
C GLU A 62 12.93 -17.97 1.68
N LEU A 63 12.51 -17.64 0.47
CA LEU A 63 13.04 -18.29 -0.72
C LEU A 63 14.55 -18.02 -0.84
N LEU A 64 14.96 -16.79 -0.56
CA LEU A 64 16.37 -16.45 -0.59
C LEU A 64 17.16 -17.29 0.40
N LYS A 65 16.63 -17.48 1.61
CA LYS A 65 17.28 -18.31 2.62
C LYS A 65 17.35 -19.77 2.19
N SER A 66 16.45 -20.20 1.34
CA SER A 66 16.43 -21.57 0.83
C SER A 66 17.37 -21.78 -0.34
N GLY A 67 18.14 -20.77 -0.72
CA GLY A 67 19.14 -20.92 -1.76
C GLY A 67 18.76 -20.36 -3.12
N TYR A 68 17.61 -19.72 -3.23
CA TYR A 68 17.22 -19.10 -4.49
C TYR A 68 18.10 -17.87 -4.77
N SER A 69 18.34 -17.61 -6.03
CA SER A 69 19.13 -16.45 -6.44
C SER A 69 18.39 -15.15 -6.09
N GLN A 70 19.14 -14.17 -5.62
CA GLN A 70 18.55 -12.86 -5.34
C GLN A 70 17.89 -12.27 -6.58
N LYS A 71 18.38 -12.62 -7.77
CA LYS A 71 17.80 -12.12 -9.01
C LYS A 71 16.43 -12.71 -9.32
N SER A 72 16.06 -13.80 -8.68
CA SER A 72 14.73 -14.40 -8.87
C SER A 72 13.76 -14.01 -7.77
N ILE A 73 14.18 -13.25 -6.78
CA ILE A 73 13.32 -12.82 -5.69
C ILE A 73 12.54 -11.58 -6.11
N LEU A 74 11.27 -11.58 -5.78
CA LEU A 74 10.39 -10.45 -6.08
C LEU A 74 10.24 -9.56 -4.84
N VAL A 75 10.08 -8.27 -5.05
CA VAL A 75 9.84 -7.31 -3.98
C VAL A 75 8.71 -6.39 -4.42
N LYS A 76 7.75 -6.19 -3.55
CA LYS A 76 6.66 -5.24 -3.79
C LYS A 76 6.89 -3.98 -2.99
N LYS A 77 6.55 -2.85 -3.58
CA LYS A 77 6.63 -1.55 -2.91
C LYS A 77 5.35 -0.78 -3.15
N LEU A 78 4.91 -0.05 -2.12
CA LEU A 78 3.78 0.87 -2.26
C LEU A 78 4.34 2.26 -2.51
N ILE A 79 3.88 2.88 -3.59
CA ILE A 79 4.38 4.17 -4.02
C ILE A 79 3.20 5.12 -4.16
N THR A 80 3.35 6.34 -3.65
CA THR A 80 2.34 7.38 -3.82
C THR A 80 2.42 7.93 -5.24
N GLU A 81 1.27 8.00 -5.87
CA GLU A 81 1.22 8.61 -7.21
C GLU A 81 1.19 10.12 -7.12
#